data_060d5326b24bfa0011275dd101787cac
#
_entry.id   060d5326b24bfa0011275dd101787cac
#
_cell.length_a   1.000
_cell.length_b   1.000
_cell.length_c   1.000
_cell.angle_alpha   90.00
_cell.angle_beta   90.00
_cell.angle_gamma   90.00
#
_symmetry.space_group_name_H-M   'P 1'
#
loop_
_entity.id
_entity.type
_entity.pdbx_description
1 polymer ?
#
loop_
_entity_poly.entity_id
_entity_poly.type
_entity_poly.pdbx_seq_one_letter_code
_entity_poly.pdbx_strand_id
1 'polypeptide(L)'
;MKKKITITAMSLLTALFLLPINGFAYTINNEFNLGPNEGSSQVANNQYILLHETANETATGRNEAQYMQRSWTSAYTAYIVGDGGIVYQVGQPGYVQYGAGSYANANSPVQIELQHTHDKETFEKNYKVYVELARDSAMKYGIPLTLDTPYNQPGIKSHLWVTQNIWGDHTDPYGYLSEMGVSKEKLAYDLAHGFTDDNPTTSE
;
A
#
# COMPACT_ATOMS: atom_id res chain seq x y z
N MET A 1 46.34 3.41 53.94
CA MET A 1 44.96 3.82 53.81
C MET A 1 44.52 3.53 52.32
N LYS A 2 43.72 2.49 52.10
CA LYS A 2 43.22 2.15 50.73
C LYS A 2 41.86 2.81 50.53
N LYS A 3 41.73 3.75 49.56
CA LYS A 3 40.49 4.37 49.20
C LYS A 3 39.67 3.39 48.37
N LYS A 4 38.49 3.05 48.87
CA LYS A 4 37.47 2.30 48.06
C LYS A 4 36.74 3.29 47.13
N ILE A 5 36.83 3.04 45.86
CA ILE A 5 36.03 3.77 44.85
C ILE A 5 34.73 2.98 44.65
N THR A 6 33.62 3.56 45.04
CA THR A 6 32.28 3.00 44.79
C THR A 6 31.81 3.53 43.44
N ILE A 7 31.67 2.63 42.45
CA ILE A 7 31.09 2.96 41.16
C ILE A 7 29.58 2.70 41.29
N THR A 8 28.79 3.77 41.27
CA THR A 8 27.32 3.70 41.19
C THR A 8 26.95 3.50 39.75
N ALA A 9 26.49 2.31 39.37
CA ALA A 9 25.91 2.06 38.06
C ALA A 9 24.53 2.68 38.00
N MET A 10 24.36 3.72 37.18
CA MET A 10 23.08 4.36 36.89
C MET A 10 22.42 3.60 35.75
N SER A 11 21.45 2.75 36.08
CA SER A 11 20.62 2.04 35.09
C SER A 11 19.71 3.04 34.39
N LEU A 12 20.00 3.30 33.12
CA LEU A 12 19.11 4.07 32.26
C LEU A 12 17.94 3.15 31.84
N LEU A 13 16.81 3.29 32.52
CA LEU A 13 15.56 2.59 32.14
C LEU A 13 14.96 3.31 30.95
N THR A 14 15.23 2.81 29.74
CA THR A 14 14.55 3.28 28.54
C THR A 14 13.11 2.75 28.56
N ALA A 15 12.16 3.59 28.96
CA ALA A 15 10.75 3.29 28.83
C ALA A 15 10.39 3.26 27.33
N LEU A 16 10.18 2.08 26.79
CA LEU A 16 9.61 1.88 25.46
C LEU A 16 8.12 2.22 25.56
N PHE A 17 7.74 3.42 25.15
CA PHE A 17 6.36 3.78 24.99
C PHE A 17 5.82 3.04 23.75
N LEU A 18 5.13 1.92 23.97
CA LEU A 18 4.24 1.33 22.99
C LEU A 18 3.03 2.25 22.90
N LEU A 19 3.01 3.14 21.89
CA LEU A 19 1.79 3.82 21.51
C LEU A 19 0.80 2.77 21.03
N PRO A 20 -0.47 2.79 21.45
CA PRO A 20 -1.48 1.91 20.88
C PRO A 20 -1.58 2.28 19.41
N ILE A 21 -1.23 1.36 18.53
CA ILE A 21 -1.53 1.46 17.10
C ILE A 21 -3.01 1.13 17.01
N ASN A 22 -3.86 2.16 17.01
CA ASN A 22 -5.26 2.01 16.58
C ASN A 22 -5.22 1.80 15.07
N GLY A 23 -4.94 0.56 14.65
CA GLY A 23 -4.97 0.18 13.25
C GLY A 23 -6.41 0.15 12.77
N PHE A 24 -6.70 0.80 11.66
CA PHE A 24 -7.97 0.64 10.96
C PHE A 24 -8.13 -0.83 10.59
N ALA A 25 -9.21 -1.47 11.05
CA ALA A 25 -9.41 -2.90 10.81
C ALA A 25 -10.00 -3.12 9.41
N TYR A 26 -9.32 -3.91 8.58
CA TYR A 26 -9.84 -4.42 7.31
C TYR A 26 -9.69 -5.94 7.22
N THR A 27 -10.50 -6.56 6.37
CA THR A 27 -10.49 -8.01 6.18
C THR A 27 -9.68 -8.38 4.94
N ILE A 28 -8.73 -9.30 5.09
CA ILE A 28 -7.99 -9.87 3.96
C ILE A 28 -8.66 -11.18 3.55
N ASN A 29 -9.12 -11.23 2.30
CA ASN A 29 -9.65 -12.42 1.65
C ASN A 29 -8.53 -13.11 0.85
N ASN A 30 -8.23 -14.35 1.20
CA ASN A 30 -7.17 -15.16 0.61
C ASN A 30 -7.68 -16.15 -0.46
N GLU A 31 -8.92 -16.03 -0.91
CA GLU A 31 -9.54 -16.94 -1.89
C GLU A 31 -8.75 -17.03 -3.21
N PHE A 32 -8.09 -15.92 -3.59
CA PHE A 32 -7.39 -15.79 -4.86
C PHE A 32 -5.86 -15.80 -4.74
N ASN A 33 -5.33 -16.22 -3.60
CA ASN A 33 -3.89 -16.35 -3.44
C ASN A 33 -3.29 -17.26 -4.53
N LEU A 34 -2.17 -16.81 -5.09
CA LEU A 34 -1.38 -17.64 -5.99
C LEU A 34 -0.85 -18.88 -5.26
N GLY A 35 -0.81 -19.98 -5.97
CA GLY A 35 -0.32 -21.25 -5.44
C GLY A 35 1.20 -21.26 -5.22
N PRO A 36 1.74 -22.31 -4.59
CA PRO A 36 3.15 -22.37 -4.17
C PRO A 36 4.17 -22.28 -5.32
N ASN A 37 3.75 -22.56 -6.56
CA ASN A 37 4.59 -22.50 -7.76
C ASN A 37 4.15 -21.39 -8.73
N GLU A 38 3.32 -20.47 -8.27
CA GLU A 38 2.80 -19.35 -9.04
C GLU A 38 3.36 -18.02 -8.50
N GLY A 39 3.40 -17.01 -9.36
CA GLY A 39 4.03 -15.73 -9.04
C GLY A 39 5.57 -15.80 -9.10
N SER A 40 6.21 -14.73 -8.68
CA SER A 40 7.65 -14.63 -8.63
C SER A 40 8.21 -15.19 -7.32
N SER A 41 9.29 -15.96 -7.40
CA SER A 41 10.08 -16.39 -6.24
C SER A 41 11.17 -15.37 -5.85
N GLN A 42 11.33 -14.28 -6.63
CA GLN A 42 12.29 -13.22 -6.34
C GLN A 42 11.78 -12.32 -5.22
N VAL A 43 12.59 -12.12 -4.19
CA VAL A 43 12.32 -11.12 -3.14
C VAL A 43 12.51 -9.73 -3.71
N ALA A 44 11.55 -8.85 -3.46
CA ALA A 44 11.63 -7.45 -3.87
C ALA A 44 12.47 -6.61 -2.89
N ASN A 45 13.09 -5.55 -3.39
CA ASN A 45 13.73 -4.55 -2.54
C ASN A 45 12.68 -3.63 -1.89
N ASN A 46 12.92 -3.20 -0.66
CA ASN A 46 12.01 -2.34 0.09
C ASN A 46 12.22 -0.87 -0.25
N GLN A 47 11.90 -0.47 -1.49
CA GLN A 47 12.02 0.92 -1.94
C GLN A 47 10.65 1.59 -2.08
N TYR A 48 9.66 0.89 -2.64
CA TYR A 48 8.37 1.48 -2.98
C TYR A 48 7.19 0.62 -2.49
N ILE A 49 6.10 1.28 -2.10
CA ILE A 49 4.76 0.69 -2.17
C ILE A 49 4.11 1.31 -3.40
N LEU A 50 3.62 0.50 -4.34
CA LEU A 50 3.02 1.01 -5.56
C LEU A 50 1.50 1.04 -5.47
N LEU A 51 0.94 2.17 -5.88
CA LEU A 51 -0.48 2.47 -5.91
C LEU A 51 -0.99 2.46 -7.35
N HIS A 52 -2.00 1.62 -7.59
CA HIS A 52 -2.68 1.45 -8.86
C HIS A 52 -4.19 1.65 -8.71
N GLU A 53 -4.90 1.72 -9.82
CA GLU A 53 -6.33 1.51 -9.89
C GLU A 53 -6.65 0.67 -11.14
N THR A 54 -7.74 -0.08 -11.10
CA THR A 54 -7.98 -1.18 -12.05
C THR A 54 -8.36 -0.73 -13.46
N ALA A 55 -8.65 0.56 -13.69
CA ALA A 55 -9.12 1.12 -14.96
C ALA A 55 -10.28 0.34 -15.62
N ASN A 56 -11.05 -0.39 -14.81
CA ASN A 56 -12.14 -1.25 -15.27
C ASN A 56 -13.44 -0.91 -14.54
N GLU A 57 -14.25 -0.06 -15.15
CA GLU A 57 -15.49 0.48 -14.58
C GLU A 57 -16.57 -0.57 -14.32
N THR A 58 -16.43 -1.77 -14.89
CA THR A 58 -17.48 -2.80 -14.86
C THR A 58 -17.15 -3.99 -13.96
N ALA A 59 -15.90 -4.14 -13.54
CA ALA A 59 -15.47 -5.25 -12.71
C ALA A 59 -15.54 -4.91 -11.22
N THR A 60 -15.93 -5.89 -10.43
CA THR A 60 -15.82 -5.82 -8.96
C THR A 60 -14.38 -6.10 -8.53
N GLY A 61 -14.01 -5.75 -7.29
CA GLY A 61 -12.70 -6.11 -6.73
C GLY A 61 -12.45 -7.61 -6.77
N ARG A 62 -13.50 -8.40 -6.48
CA ARG A 62 -13.47 -9.86 -6.58
C ARG A 62 -13.18 -10.36 -8.00
N ASN A 63 -13.79 -9.75 -9.01
CA ASN A 63 -13.58 -10.12 -10.42
C ASN A 63 -12.13 -9.84 -10.85
N GLU A 64 -11.57 -8.69 -10.45
CA GLU A 64 -10.18 -8.33 -10.72
C GLU A 64 -9.19 -9.31 -10.05
N ALA A 65 -9.42 -9.64 -8.78
CA ALA A 65 -8.59 -10.61 -8.08
C ALA A 65 -8.61 -11.98 -8.76
N GLN A 66 -9.79 -12.46 -9.16
CA GLN A 66 -9.93 -13.71 -9.90
C GLN A 66 -9.25 -13.65 -11.28
N TYR A 67 -9.32 -12.50 -11.97
CA TYR A 67 -8.64 -12.30 -13.24
C TYR A 67 -7.11 -12.36 -13.06
N MET A 68 -6.56 -11.62 -12.10
CA MET A 68 -5.12 -11.62 -11.83
C MET A 68 -4.61 -13.00 -11.40
N GLN A 69 -5.38 -13.75 -10.60
CA GLN A 69 -5.02 -15.12 -10.24
C GLN A 69 -4.86 -16.02 -11.48
N ARG A 70 -5.78 -15.92 -12.45
CA ARG A 70 -5.72 -16.76 -13.66
C ARG A 70 -4.68 -16.32 -14.67
N SER A 71 -4.35 -15.02 -14.68
CA SER A 71 -3.43 -14.40 -15.64
C SER A 71 -2.11 -13.95 -15.03
N TRP A 72 -1.73 -14.52 -13.87
CA TRP A 72 -0.57 -14.09 -13.11
C TRP A 72 0.75 -14.09 -13.89
N THR A 73 0.87 -14.93 -14.90
CA THR A 73 2.05 -14.96 -15.77
C THR A 73 2.23 -13.69 -16.61
N SER A 74 1.16 -12.92 -16.78
CA SER A 74 1.15 -11.66 -17.55
C SER A 74 1.20 -10.44 -16.63
N ALA A 75 0.28 -10.35 -15.65
CA ALA A 75 0.23 -9.24 -14.70
C ALA A 75 -0.51 -9.65 -13.43
N TYR A 76 -0.02 -9.20 -12.28
CA TYR A 76 -0.68 -9.30 -10.98
C TYR A 76 -0.05 -8.36 -9.97
N THR A 77 -0.81 -7.99 -8.95
CA THR A 77 -0.35 -7.24 -7.78
C THR A 77 -0.48 -8.07 -6.50
N ALA A 78 0.02 -7.56 -5.37
CA ALA A 78 -0.15 -8.25 -4.09
C ALA A 78 -1.62 -8.20 -3.66
N TYR A 79 -2.27 -7.04 -3.81
CA TYR A 79 -3.60 -6.80 -3.29
C TYR A 79 -4.49 -6.04 -4.26
N ILE A 80 -5.78 -6.35 -4.21
CA ILE A 80 -6.85 -5.53 -4.77
C ILE A 80 -7.78 -5.11 -3.62
N VAL A 81 -8.07 -3.83 -3.50
CA VAL A 81 -9.06 -3.29 -2.56
C VAL A 81 -10.35 -2.98 -3.33
N GLY A 82 -11.44 -3.59 -2.92
CA GLY A 82 -12.72 -3.43 -3.61
C GLY A 82 -13.91 -3.84 -2.76
N ASP A 83 -15.08 -3.85 -3.39
CA ASP A 83 -16.33 -4.40 -2.88
C ASP A 83 -16.73 -3.88 -1.49
N GLY A 84 -16.48 -2.57 -1.25
CA GLY A 84 -16.82 -1.92 0.02
C GLY A 84 -15.78 -2.15 1.12
N GLY A 85 -14.49 -2.26 0.78
CA GLY A 85 -13.38 -2.31 1.72
C GLY A 85 -12.83 -3.72 1.98
N ILE A 86 -13.09 -4.66 1.09
CA ILE A 86 -12.47 -5.99 1.14
C ILE A 86 -11.10 -5.92 0.47
N VAL A 87 -10.08 -6.48 1.12
CA VAL A 87 -8.74 -6.67 0.55
C VAL A 87 -8.66 -8.09 0.01
N TYR A 88 -8.51 -8.24 -1.30
CA TYR A 88 -8.23 -9.54 -1.92
C TYR A 88 -6.72 -9.68 -2.09
N GLN A 89 -6.11 -10.67 -1.45
CA GLN A 89 -4.72 -11.00 -1.70
C GLN A 89 -4.64 -11.91 -2.94
N VAL A 90 -3.71 -11.59 -3.83
CA VAL A 90 -3.37 -12.41 -5.00
C VAL A 90 -1.90 -12.81 -4.93
N GLY A 91 -0.97 -11.87 -5.06
CA GLY A 91 0.46 -12.12 -4.94
C GLY A 91 0.93 -12.19 -3.50
N GLN A 92 2.04 -12.86 -3.26
CA GLN A 92 2.69 -12.90 -1.95
C GLN A 92 3.41 -11.57 -1.69
N PRO A 93 3.05 -10.80 -0.65
CA PRO A 93 3.78 -9.60 -0.27
C PRO A 93 5.24 -9.89 0.10
N GLY A 94 6.15 -8.99 -0.29
CA GLY A 94 7.59 -9.17 -0.11
C GLY A 94 8.30 -9.75 -1.32
N TYR A 95 7.56 -10.30 -2.26
CA TYR A 95 8.08 -10.81 -3.53
C TYR A 95 7.73 -9.88 -4.69
N VAL A 96 8.46 -10.00 -5.79
CA VAL A 96 8.19 -9.25 -7.03
C VAL A 96 6.79 -9.58 -7.54
N GLN A 97 6.03 -8.53 -7.87
CA GLN A 97 4.76 -8.64 -8.61
C GLN A 97 4.93 -8.02 -10.00
N TYR A 98 4.03 -8.31 -10.93
CA TYR A 98 4.14 -7.90 -12.33
C TYR A 98 3.11 -6.80 -12.67
N GLY A 99 3.21 -5.63 -12.01
CA GLY A 99 2.24 -4.54 -12.18
C GLY A 99 2.80 -3.26 -12.80
N ALA A 100 4.15 -3.03 -12.77
CA ALA A 100 4.68 -1.70 -13.09
C ALA A 100 6.04 -1.72 -13.84
N GLY A 101 6.31 -2.76 -14.62
CA GLY A 101 7.58 -2.95 -15.32
C GLY A 101 8.72 -3.41 -14.41
N SER A 102 9.75 -4.02 -15.01
CA SER A 102 10.73 -4.85 -14.31
C SER A 102 11.48 -4.13 -13.17
N TYR A 103 11.88 -2.87 -13.37
CA TYR A 103 12.60 -2.13 -12.34
C TYR A 103 11.71 -1.78 -11.15
N ALA A 104 10.52 -1.22 -11.40
CA ALA A 104 9.57 -0.87 -10.34
C ALA A 104 9.09 -2.11 -9.60
N ASN A 105 8.81 -3.21 -10.31
CA ASN A 105 8.45 -4.50 -9.74
C ASN A 105 9.52 -5.04 -8.79
N ALA A 106 10.81 -4.99 -9.20
CA ALA A 106 11.92 -5.47 -8.38
C ALA A 106 12.18 -4.62 -7.12
N ASN A 107 11.66 -3.41 -7.06
CA ASN A 107 11.85 -2.46 -5.97
C ASN A 107 10.58 -2.23 -5.13
N SER A 108 9.52 -3.00 -5.38
CA SER A 108 8.26 -2.88 -4.66
C SER A 108 7.84 -4.21 -4.03
N PRO A 109 7.92 -4.35 -2.69
CA PRO A 109 7.44 -5.54 -2.00
C PRO A 109 5.91 -5.63 -1.96
N VAL A 110 5.20 -4.53 -2.22
CA VAL A 110 3.74 -4.51 -2.28
C VAL A 110 3.26 -3.53 -3.35
N GLN A 111 2.36 -4.03 -4.20
CA GLN A 111 1.59 -3.27 -5.17
C GLN A 111 0.10 -3.46 -4.85
N ILE A 112 -0.67 -2.39 -4.89
CA ILE A 112 -2.08 -2.37 -4.45
C ILE A 112 -2.94 -1.76 -5.55
N GLU A 113 -3.94 -2.49 -6.01
CA GLU A 113 -4.99 -2.00 -6.90
C GLU A 113 -6.18 -1.46 -6.12
N LEU A 114 -6.75 -0.36 -6.57
CA LEU A 114 -8.03 0.14 -6.13
C LEU A 114 -9.09 -0.16 -7.18
N GLN A 115 -10.18 -0.81 -6.80
CA GLN A 115 -11.32 -1.05 -7.69
C GLN A 115 -11.86 0.27 -8.25
N HIS A 116 -12.04 0.34 -9.57
CA HIS A 116 -12.77 1.41 -10.22
C HIS A 116 -14.27 1.24 -9.97
N THR A 117 -14.93 2.19 -9.35
CA THR A 117 -16.37 2.21 -9.12
C THR A 117 -16.90 3.65 -9.08
N HIS A 118 -18.08 3.89 -9.61
CA HIS A 118 -18.75 5.19 -9.54
C HIS A 118 -19.73 5.29 -8.35
N ASP A 119 -19.94 4.20 -7.61
CA ASP A 119 -20.71 4.21 -6.37
C ASP A 119 -19.88 4.84 -5.24
N LYS A 120 -20.32 6.01 -4.77
CA LYS A 120 -19.58 6.81 -3.80
C LYS A 120 -19.41 6.11 -2.45
N GLU A 121 -20.41 5.41 -1.97
CA GLU A 121 -20.33 4.73 -0.67
C GLU A 121 -19.32 3.59 -0.73
N THR A 122 -19.35 2.80 -1.80
CA THR A 122 -18.35 1.74 -2.05
C THR A 122 -16.96 2.33 -2.20
N PHE A 123 -16.81 3.43 -2.97
CA PHE A 123 -15.52 4.11 -3.13
C PHE A 123 -14.95 4.60 -1.80
N GLU A 124 -15.73 5.28 -0.97
CA GLU A 124 -15.26 5.80 0.32
C GLU A 124 -14.73 4.70 1.24
N LYS A 125 -15.41 3.55 1.28
CA LYS A 125 -14.95 2.36 2.03
C LYS A 125 -13.67 1.79 1.43
N ASN A 126 -13.63 1.61 0.11
CA ASN A 126 -12.44 1.13 -0.60
C ASN A 126 -11.26 2.07 -0.39
N TYR A 127 -11.44 3.37 -0.53
CA TYR A 127 -10.39 4.37 -0.39
C TYR A 127 -9.74 4.37 1.00
N LYS A 128 -10.56 4.31 2.06
CA LYS A 128 -10.04 4.21 3.44
C LYS A 128 -9.16 2.99 3.62
N VAL A 129 -9.64 1.82 3.19
CA VAL A 129 -8.88 0.57 3.27
C VAL A 129 -7.62 0.60 2.40
N TYR A 130 -7.70 1.18 1.19
CA TYR A 130 -6.57 1.34 0.28
C TYR A 130 -5.43 2.15 0.89
N VAL A 131 -5.76 3.29 1.51
CA VAL A 131 -4.79 4.13 2.22
C VAL A 131 -4.19 3.39 3.40
N GLU A 132 -5.00 2.78 4.28
CA GLU A 132 -4.48 2.10 5.46
C GLU A 132 -3.65 0.86 5.11
N LEU A 133 -4.05 0.09 4.11
CA LEU A 133 -3.27 -1.04 3.60
C LEU A 133 -1.89 -0.58 3.05
N ALA A 134 -1.86 0.56 2.35
CA ALA A 134 -0.62 1.15 1.85
C ALA A 134 0.28 1.60 3.01
N ARG A 135 -0.29 2.23 4.03
CA ARG A 135 0.41 2.65 5.26
C ARG A 135 0.99 1.46 6.03
N ASP A 136 0.16 0.45 6.29
CA ASP A 136 0.57 -0.77 7.01
C ASP A 136 1.68 -1.50 6.24
N SER A 137 1.55 -1.57 4.92
CA SER A 137 2.56 -2.15 4.05
C SER A 137 3.87 -1.35 4.12
N ALA A 138 3.80 -0.02 4.03
CA ALA A 138 4.98 0.85 4.12
C ALA A 138 5.67 0.70 5.50
N MET A 139 4.92 0.74 6.58
CA MET A 139 5.47 0.54 7.94
C MET A 139 6.10 -0.84 8.10
N LYS A 140 5.45 -1.91 7.61
CA LYS A 140 5.97 -3.29 7.66
C LYS A 140 7.33 -3.42 6.97
N TYR A 141 7.53 -2.75 5.84
CA TYR A 141 8.76 -2.84 5.05
C TYR A 141 9.75 -1.69 5.31
N GLY A 142 9.48 -0.82 6.30
CA GLY A 142 10.34 0.30 6.67
C GLY A 142 10.43 1.38 5.59
N ILE A 143 9.36 1.54 4.79
CA ILE A 143 9.26 2.52 3.70
C ILE A 143 8.58 3.79 4.23
N PRO A 144 9.09 5.00 3.94
CA PRO A 144 8.48 6.25 4.37
C PRO A 144 7.04 6.44 3.86
N LEU A 145 6.17 7.02 4.71
CA LEU A 145 4.78 7.35 4.38
C LEU A 145 4.68 8.65 3.55
N THR A 146 5.48 8.75 2.51
CA THR A 146 5.56 9.92 1.63
C THR A 146 5.18 9.56 0.21
N LEU A 147 4.33 10.36 -0.42
CA LEU A 147 3.83 10.13 -1.77
C LEU A 147 4.73 10.77 -2.83
N ASP A 148 5.08 10.00 -3.87
CA ASP A 148 5.77 10.46 -5.09
C ASP A 148 7.03 11.31 -4.84
N THR A 149 7.84 10.94 -3.86
CA THR A 149 9.12 11.59 -3.59
C THR A 149 10.08 11.45 -4.79
N PRO A 150 11.19 12.23 -4.87
CA PRO A 150 12.18 12.13 -5.94
C PRO A 150 12.65 10.68 -6.21
N TYR A 151 13.10 10.44 -7.44
CA TYR A 151 13.46 9.11 -7.96
C TYR A 151 14.39 8.29 -7.04
N ASN A 152 15.33 8.94 -6.39
CA ASN A 152 16.34 8.30 -5.52
C ASN A 152 15.88 8.12 -4.06
N GLN A 153 14.62 8.41 -3.75
CA GLN A 153 14.08 8.30 -2.38
C GLN A 153 13.01 7.23 -2.31
N PRO A 154 13.04 6.35 -1.28
CA PRO A 154 11.97 5.41 -1.02
C PRO A 154 10.68 6.14 -0.64
N GLY A 155 9.55 5.45 -0.78
CA GLY A 155 8.24 6.00 -0.42
C GLY A 155 7.10 5.26 -1.10
N ILE A 156 5.89 5.74 -0.87
CA ILE A 156 4.70 5.30 -1.60
C ILE A 156 4.69 6.02 -2.95
N LYS A 157 4.48 5.29 -4.03
CA LYS A 157 4.55 5.81 -5.39
C LYS A 157 3.28 5.47 -6.16
N SER A 158 2.80 6.43 -6.97
CA SER A 158 1.76 6.16 -7.95
C SER A 158 2.32 5.46 -9.20
N HIS A 159 1.49 4.77 -9.95
CA HIS A 159 1.90 4.25 -11.27
C HIS A 159 2.27 5.40 -12.24
N LEU A 160 1.57 6.54 -12.16
CA LEU A 160 1.97 7.74 -12.90
C LEU A 160 3.42 8.16 -12.57
N TRP A 161 3.82 8.12 -11.30
CA TRP A 161 5.21 8.43 -10.91
C TRP A 161 6.19 7.45 -11.56
N VAL A 162 5.85 6.14 -11.63
CA VAL A 162 6.68 5.14 -12.33
C VAL A 162 6.83 5.49 -13.79
N THR A 163 5.75 5.84 -14.48
CA THR A 163 5.77 6.29 -15.87
C THR A 163 6.68 7.50 -16.08
N GLN A 164 6.61 8.49 -15.20
CA GLN A 164 7.36 9.74 -15.33
C GLN A 164 8.85 9.60 -14.99
N ASN A 165 9.24 8.63 -14.15
CA ASN A 165 10.59 8.54 -13.61
C ASN A 165 11.33 7.27 -14.01
N ILE A 166 10.63 6.21 -14.43
CA ILE A 166 11.23 4.90 -14.70
C ILE A 166 10.88 4.42 -16.11
N TRP A 167 9.61 4.07 -16.33
CA TRP A 167 9.14 3.50 -17.59
C TRP A 167 7.62 3.36 -17.59
N GLY A 168 7.03 3.40 -18.79
CA GLY A 168 5.61 3.09 -19.00
C GLY A 168 4.81 4.27 -19.56
N ASP A 169 3.49 4.07 -19.61
CA ASP A 169 2.50 5.03 -20.14
C ASP A 169 1.24 5.10 -19.26
N HIS A 170 1.25 4.46 -18.12
CA HIS A 170 0.16 4.45 -17.15
C HIS A 170 0.03 5.79 -16.41
N THR A 171 -1.19 6.19 -16.09
CA THR A 171 -1.50 7.49 -15.45
C THR A 171 -2.24 7.35 -14.12
N ASP A 172 -2.57 6.13 -13.72
CA ASP A 172 -3.27 5.82 -12.49
C ASP A 172 -2.42 6.13 -11.22
N PRO A 173 -3.07 6.36 -10.08
CA PRO A 173 -4.52 6.35 -9.84
C PRO A 173 -5.18 7.74 -9.90
N TYR A 174 -4.48 8.82 -10.27
CA TYR A 174 -4.91 10.20 -10.02
C TYR A 174 -6.13 10.63 -10.82
N GLY A 175 -6.30 10.14 -12.06
CA GLY A 175 -7.46 10.45 -12.86
C GLY A 175 -8.76 10.04 -12.15
N TYR A 176 -8.83 8.79 -11.78
CA TYR A 176 -9.95 8.20 -11.06
C TYR A 176 -10.17 8.82 -9.66
N LEU A 177 -9.10 8.98 -8.89
CA LEU A 177 -9.21 9.60 -7.57
C LEU A 177 -9.77 11.02 -7.64
N SER A 178 -9.32 11.82 -8.62
CA SER A 178 -9.83 13.18 -8.85
C SER A 178 -11.31 13.19 -9.22
N GLU A 179 -11.76 12.25 -10.06
CA GLU A 179 -13.16 12.07 -10.41
C GLU A 179 -14.02 11.79 -9.17
N MET A 180 -13.50 11.00 -8.24
CA MET A 180 -14.15 10.65 -6.99
C MET A 180 -13.93 11.70 -5.87
N GLY A 181 -13.35 12.86 -6.19
CA GLY A 181 -13.18 13.99 -5.27
C GLY A 181 -11.94 13.91 -4.37
N VAL A 182 -10.98 13.04 -4.66
CA VAL A 182 -9.72 12.92 -3.92
C VAL A 182 -8.58 13.54 -4.71
N SER A 183 -8.03 14.67 -4.25
CA SER A 183 -6.84 15.28 -4.86
C SER A 183 -5.56 14.54 -4.47
N LYS A 184 -4.47 14.79 -5.21
CA LYS A 184 -3.15 14.25 -4.89
C LYS A 184 -2.67 14.68 -3.50
N GLU A 185 -2.93 15.93 -3.13
CA GLU A 185 -2.58 16.50 -1.82
C GLU A 185 -3.36 15.81 -0.69
N LYS A 186 -4.66 15.54 -0.94
CA LYS A 186 -5.48 14.78 0.02
C LYS A 186 -4.94 13.35 0.18
N LEU A 187 -4.65 12.65 -0.89
CA LEU A 187 -4.04 11.31 -0.81
C LEU A 187 -2.71 11.35 -0.04
N ALA A 188 -1.85 12.33 -0.32
CA ALA A 188 -0.57 12.48 0.38
C ALA A 188 -0.77 12.74 1.88
N TYR A 189 -1.75 13.58 2.24
CA TYR A 189 -2.11 13.84 3.64
C TYR A 189 -2.62 12.58 4.33
N ASP A 190 -3.57 11.87 3.71
CA ASP A 190 -4.18 10.66 4.28
C ASP A 190 -3.13 9.54 4.45
N LEU A 191 -2.22 9.37 3.48
CA LEU A 191 -1.09 8.43 3.60
C LEU A 191 -0.13 8.79 4.75
N ALA A 192 0.12 10.08 4.98
CA ALA A 192 0.99 10.51 6.07
C ALA A 192 0.35 10.32 7.46
N HIS A 193 -0.96 10.54 7.59
CA HIS A 193 -1.65 10.63 8.88
C HIS A 193 -2.58 9.45 9.20
N GLY A 194 -3.13 8.78 8.17
CA GLY A 194 -4.14 7.72 8.33
C GLY A 194 -5.52 8.27 8.67
N PHE A 195 -6.46 7.34 8.85
CA PHE A 195 -7.80 7.66 9.31
C PHE A 195 -7.92 7.31 10.80
N THR A 196 -8.45 8.24 11.59
CA THR A 196 -8.90 7.97 12.95
C THR A 196 -10.41 7.78 12.91
N ASP A 197 -10.96 6.96 13.81
CA ASP A 197 -12.41 6.72 13.91
C ASP A 197 -13.20 8.02 14.16
N ASP A 198 -12.51 9.10 14.55
CA ASP A 198 -13.08 10.41 14.87
C ASP A 198 -13.00 11.43 13.73
N ASN A 199 -12.51 11.06 12.54
CA ASN A 199 -12.43 12.01 11.42
C ASN A 199 -13.71 11.92 10.57
N PRO A 200 -14.73 12.78 10.83
CA PRO A 200 -15.92 12.83 10.00
C PRO A 200 -15.49 13.25 8.60
N THR A 201 -15.91 12.46 7.60
CA THR A 201 -15.84 12.88 6.20
C THR A 201 -16.43 14.27 6.08
N THR A 202 -15.60 15.28 5.90
CA THR A 202 -16.06 16.63 5.57
C THR A 202 -16.62 16.60 4.17
N SER A 203 -17.92 16.29 4.06
CA SER A 203 -18.72 16.67 2.91
C SER A 203 -19.07 18.15 3.07
N GLU A 204 -18.38 19.02 2.39
CA GLU A 204 -18.90 20.33 1.97
C GLU A 204 -18.88 20.40 0.46
#